data_00bfe9fb40d0b58f555369080dfa9df7
#
_entry.id   00bfe9fb40d0b58f555369080dfa9df7
#
_cell.length_a   1.000
_cell.length_b   1.000
_cell.length_c   1.000
_cell.angle_alpha   90.00
_cell.angle_beta   90.00
_cell.angle_gamma   90.00
#
_symmetry.space_group_name_H-M   'P 1'
#
loop_
_entity.id
_entity.type
_entity.pdbx_description
1 polymer ?
#
loop_
_entity_poly.entity_id
_entity_poly.type
_entity_poly.pdbx_seq_one_letter_code
_entity_poly.pdbx_strand_id
1 'polypeptide(L)'
;MDFETIKKRYEKEFNLLWVGLLGFNNTYSLAISKEDAQKYAIETFSDLAFHSPNFDFGAEFDFFEREDAFKGLVKAYRFHFRSLHEMDINLRYKSFESHKINALDVFTTDAQIKELDLKVLKDDKGFFPNYQAGIVMRKEIVKKYPEALKILEKLDSKFSDEVMQDLNYQVEVLKKSPQIVAKEFLERLGL
;
A
#
# COMPACT_ATOMS: atom_id res chain seq x y z
N MET A 1 11.20 11.87 -10.40
CA MET A 1 12.16 12.69 -9.59
C MET A 1 12.72 11.77 -8.53
N ASP A 2 14.06 11.71 -8.39
CA ASP A 2 14.70 10.88 -7.36
C ASP A 2 14.55 11.47 -5.96
N PHE A 3 14.70 10.63 -4.94
CA PHE A 3 14.49 11.01 -3.54
C PHE A 3 15.46 12.11 -3.07
N GLU A 4 16.71 12.08 -3.50
CA GLU A 4 17.69 13.10 -3.11
C GLU A 4 17.35 14.50 -3.66
N THR A 5 16.78 14.55 -4.86
CA THR A 5 16.25 15.79 -5.42
C THR A 5 15.06 16.31 -4.60
N ILE A 6 14.15 15.41 -4.19
CA ILE A 6 13.01 15.77 -3.33
C ILE A 6 13.50 16.33 -2.00
N LYS A 7 14.44 15.66 -1.32
CA LYS A 7 15.02 16.14 -0.05
C LYS A 7 15.57 17.55 -0.16
N LYS A 8 16.40 17.80 -1.16
CA LYS A 8 17.00 19.14 -1.40
C LYS A 8 15.95 20.22 -1.64
N ARG A 9 14.88 19.89 -2.39
CA ARG A 9 13.78 20.83 -2.63
C ARG A 9 13.00 21.13 -1.36
N TYR A 10 12.65 20.12 -0.58
CA TYR A 10 11.96 20.28 0.70
C TYR A 10 12.78 21.16 1.66
N GLU A 11 14.08 20.93 1.72
CA GLU A 11 14.97 21.72 2.56
C GLU A 11 15.05 23.19 2.12
N LYS A 12 15.19 23.43 0.81
CA LYS A 12 15.37 24.78 0.26
C LYS A 12 14.07 25.57 0.19
N GLU A 13 12.97 24.93 -0.26
CA GLU A 13 11.72 25.62 -0.56
C GLU A 13 10.79 25.73 0.66
N PHE A 14 10.81 24.73 1.55
CA PHE A 14 9.88 24.63 2.67
C PHE A 14 10.54 24.64 4.05
N ASN A 15 11.87 24.69 4.12
CA ASN A 15 12.63 24.60 5.38
C ASN A 15 12.34 23.32 6.18
N LEU A 16 12.12 22.21 5.45
CA LEU A 16 11.81 20.88 5.97
C LEU A 16 12.97 19.93 5.71
N LEU A 17 13.25 19.07 6.66
CA LEU A 17 14.25 18.00 6.55
C LEU A 17 13.56 16.64 6.50
N TRP A 18 13.94 15.83 5.52
CA TRP A 18 13.64 14.40 5.52
C TRP A 18 14.60 13.67 6.46
N VAL A 19 14.05 13.06 7.50
CA VAL A 19 14.82 12.35 8.54
C VAL A 19 15.17 10.94 8.06
N GLY A 20 14.22 10.25 7.41
CA GLY A 20 14.40 8.91 6.88
C GLY A 20 13.15 8.41 6.15
N LEU A 21 13.27 7.30 5.44
CA LEU A 21 12.16 6.56 4.85
C LEU A 21 11.81 5.39 5.76
N LEU A 22 10.54 5.24 6.08
CA LEU A 22 10.09 4.19 7.00
C LEU A 22 10.30 2.77 6.45
N GLY A 23 10.26 2.61 5.11
CA GLY A 23 10.55 1.35 4.43
C GLY A 23 9.34 0.70 3.75
N PHE A 24 8.11 1.14 4.03
CA PHE A 24 6.91 0.68 3.34
C PHE A 24 6.46 1.65 2.24
N ASN A 25 5.75 1.11 1.26
CA ASN A 25 5.22 1.84 0.13
C ASN A 25 3.69 1.70 0.09
N ASN A 26 2.96 2.72 0.52
CA ASN A 26 1.49 2.71 0.50
C ASN A 26 0.97 3.17 -0.86
N THR A 27 0.89 2.25 -1.81
CA THR A 27 0.42 2.49 -3.17
C THR A 27 -0.78 1.63 -3.53
N TYR A 28 -1.46 1.95 -4.62
CA TYR A 28 -2.43 1.05 -5.22
C TYR A 28 -1.77 -0.23 -5.72
N SER A 29 -2.48 -1.34 -5.59
CA SER A 29 -2.15 -2.61 -6.21
C SER A 29 -3.44 -3.36 -6.57
N LEU A 30 -3.30 -4.52 -7.20
CA LEU A 30 -4.38 -5.47 -7.45
C LEU A 30 -4.16 -6.71 -6.60
N ALA A 31 -5.25 -7.28 -6.11
CA ALA A 31 -5.19 -8.50 -5.33
C ALA A 31 -6.26 -9.51 -5.78
N ILE A 32 -5.93 -10.79 -5.57
CA ILE A 32 -6.80 -11.95 -5.77
C ILE A 32 -6.63 -12.88 -4.57
N SER A 33 -7.42 -13.96 -4.48
CA SER A 33 -7.17 -14.99 -3.48
C SER A 33 -5.82 -15.70 -3.72
N LYS A 34 -5.17 -16.18 -2.66
CA LYS A 34 -3.97 -17.02 -2.82
C LYS A 34 -4.31 -18.33 -3.54
N GLU A 35 -5.52 -18.85 -3.38
CA GLU A 35 -6.00 -20.04 -4.10
C GLU A 35 -6.01 -19.81 -5.61
N ASP A 36 -6.61 -18.69 -6.09
CA ASP A 36 -6.63 -18.36 -7.51
C ASP A 36 -5.23 -18.05 -8.03
N ALA A 37 -4.40 -17.37 -7.23
CA ALA A 37 -3.01 -17.09 -7.59
C ALA A 37 -2.23 -18.40 -7.85
N GLN A 38 -2.38 -19.39 -6.99
CA GLN A 38 -1.75 -20.70 -7.16
C GLN A 38 -2.34 -21.48 -8.34
N LYS A 39 -3.67 -21.52 -8.43
CA LYS A 39 -4.41 -22.24 -9.48
C LYS A 39 -4.05 -21.79 -10.89
N TYR A 40 -3.90 -20.51 -11.08
CA TYR A 40 -3.61 -19.90 -12.38
C TYR A 40 -2.15 -19.47 -12.56
N ALA A 41 -1.28 -19.71 -11.56
CA ALA A 41 0.11 -19.25 -11.52
C ALA A 41 0.25 -17.73 -11.73
N ILE A 42 -0.58 -16.94 -11.06
CA ILE A 42 -0.63 -15.47 -11.17
C ILE A 42 0.24 -14.86 -10.07
N GLU A 43 1.30 -14.13 -10.46
CA GLU A 43 2.20 -13.40 -9.57
C GLU A 43 2.22 -11.90 -9.88
N THR A 44 1.96 -11.52 -11.12
CA THR A 44 2.09 -10.17 -11.64
C THR A 44 0.80 -9.62 -12.21
N PHE A 45 0.74 -8.31 -12.46
CA PHE A 45 -0.37 -7.71 -13.20
C PHE A 45 -0.44 -8.23 -14.63
N SER A 46 0.70 -8.53 -15.27
CA SER A 46 0.70 -9.13 -16.61
C SER A 46 0.08 -10.53 -16.62
N ASP A 47 0.34 -11.34 -15.58
CA ASP A 47 -0.29 -12.66 -15.45
C ASP A 47 -1.80 -12.52 -15.26
N LEU A 48 -2.22 -11.62 -14.35
CA LEU A 48 -3.66 -11.36 -14.13
C LEU A 48 -4.32 -10.85 -15.42
N ALA A 49 -3.65 -10.00 -16.19
CA ALA A 49 -4.20 -9.49 -17.44
C ALA A 49 -4.49 -10.61 -18.45
N PHE A 50 -3.60 -11.61 -18.56
CA PHE A 50 -3.82 -12.78 -19.39
C PHE A 50 -5.04 -13.61 -18.95
N HIS A 51 -5.26 -13.73 -17.64
CA HIS A 51 -6.37 -14.48 -17.05
C HIS A 51 -7.61 -13.62 -16.77
N SER A 52 -7.56 -12.31 -16.99
CA SER A 52 -8.61 -11.37 -16.59
C SER A 52 -10.02 -11.68 -17.14
N PRO A 53 -10.22 -12.37 -18.31
CA PRO A 53 -11.55 -12.78 -18.73
C PRO A 53 -12.26 -13.76 -17.78
N ASN A 54 -11.55 -14.35 -16.82
CA ASN A 54 -12.12 -15.24 -15.81
C ASN A 54 -12.43 -14.54 -14.48
N PHE A 55 -12.08 -13.24 -14.37
CA PHE A 55 -12.19 -12.50 -13.12
C PHE A 55 -13.25 -11.40 -13.18
N ASP A 56 -14.05 -11.31 -12.11
CA ASP A 56 -14.94 -10.20 -11.81
C ASP A 56 -14.16 -9.21 -10.94
N PHE A 57 -13.91 -8.03 -11.48
CA PHE A 57 -13.10 -7.02 -10.81
C PHE A 57 -13.97 -5.99 -10.10
N GLY A 58 -13.70 -5.75 -8.83
CA GLY A 58 -14.35 -4.71 -8.03
C GLY A 58 -13.37 -3.67 -7.54
N ALA A 59 -13.76 -2.40 -7.59
CA ALA A 59 -12.97 -1.29 -7.10
C ALA A 59 -13.84 -0.10 -6.67
N GLU A 60 -13.22 0.86 -5.99
CA GLU A 60 -13.87 2.11 -5.62
C GLU A 60 -14.14 2.99 -6.86
N PHE A 61 -15.13 3.89 -6.74
CA PHE A 61 -15.53 4.79 -7.81
C PHE A 61 -14.36 5.61 -8.37
N ASP A 62 -13.57 6.23 -7.49
CA ASP A 62 -12.43 7.06 -7.88
C ASP A 62 -11.37 6.26 -8.64
N PHE A 63 -11.17 4.97 -8.31
CA PHE A 63 -10.24 4.10 -9.01
C PHE A 63 -10.63 3.90 -10.48
N PHE A 64 -11.92 3.74 -10.77
CA PHE A 64 -12.41 3.61 -12.14
C PHE A 64 -12.33 4.92 -12.94
N GLU A 65 -12.57 6.06 -12.28
CA GLU A 65 -12.63 7.36 -12.95
C GLU A 65 -11.27 7.93 -13.34
N ARG A 66 -10.23 7.63 -12.55
CA ARG A 66 -8.91 8.24 -12.71
C ARG A 66 -8.14 7.66 -13.88
N GLU A 67 -7.47 8.52 -14.65
CA GLU A 67 -6.56 8.13 -15.74
C GLU A 67 -5.26 7.47 -15.22
N ASP A 68 -4.84 7.81 -14.00
CA ASP A 68 -3.68 7.24 -13.33
C ASP A 68 -4.00 6.00 -12.45
N ALA A 69 -5.21 5.43 -12.65
CA ALA A 69 -5.65 4.19 -12.02
C ALA A 69 -6.23 3.23 -13.08
N PHE A 70 -7.49 2.80 -12.99
CA PHE A 70 -8.03 1.73 -13.83
C PHE A 70 -7.92 2.00 -15.33
N LYS A 71 -8.26 3.21 -15.79
CA LYS A 71 -8.20 3.56 -17.22
C LYS A 71 -6.79 3.43 -17.78
N GLY A 72 -5.78 3.89 -16.99
CA GLY A 72 -4.38 3.74 -17.35
C GLY A 72 -3.89 2.30 -17.28
N LEU A 73 -4.32 1.54 -16.26
CA LEU A 73 -3.99 0.12 -16.10
C LEU A 73 -4.47 -0.71 -17.29
N VAL A 74 -5.72 -0.50 -17.74
CA VAL A 74 -6.27 -1.18 -18.91
C VAL A 74 -5.42 -0.92 -20.14
N LYS A 75 -4.97 0.32 -20.35
CA LYS A 75 -4.07 0.67 -21.47
C LYS A 75 -2.70 0.00 -21.35
N ALA A 76 -2.12 -0.01 -20.15
CA ALA A 76 -0.77 -0.51 -19.90
C ALA A 76 -0.69 -2.05 -19.94
N TYR A 77 -1.66 -2.72 -19.35
CA TYR A 77 -1.67 -4.17 -19.14
C TYR A 77 -2.63 -4.92 -20.06
N ARG A 78 -3.58 -4.21 -20.72
CA ARG A 78 -4.62 -4.79 -21.59
C ARG A 78 -5.56 -5.73 -20.82
N PHE A 79 -6.02 -5.28 -19.66
CA PHE A 79 -7.03 -6.03 -18.90
C PHE A 79 -8.35 -6.13 -19.65
N HIS A 80 -8.99 -7.29 -19.60
CA HIS A 80 -10.31 -7.61 -20.17
C HIS A 80 -11.12 -8.40 -19.16
N PHE A 81 -11.43 -7.79 -18.00
CA PHE A 81 -12.18 -8.45 -16.93
C PHE A 81 -13.56 -8.91 -17.41
N ARG A 82 -14.05 -10.04 -16.88
CA ARG A 82 -15.37 -10.59 -17.20
C ARG A 82 -16.49 -9.62 -16.83
N SER A 83 -16.39 -9.00 -15.68
CA SER A 83 -17.28 -7.91 -15.26
C SER A 83 -16.53 -6.89 -14.40
N LEU A 84 -17.08 -5.68 -14.33
CA LEU A 84 -16.56 -4.58 -13.52
C LEU A 84 -17.63 -4.16 -12.52
N HIS A 85 -17.26 -4.00 -11.25
CA HIS A 85 -18.16 -3.64 -10.16
C HIS A 85 -17.63 -2.41 -9.44
N GLU A 86 -18.30 -1.30 -9.63
CA GLU A 86 -18.03 -0.06 -8.90
C GLU A 86 -18.73 -0.09 -7.54
N MET A 87 -18.03 0.30 -6.48
CA MET A 87 -18.58 0.27 -5.13
C MET A 87 -17.86 1.22 -4.18
N ASP A 88 -18.44 1.43 -3.01
CA ASP A 88 -17.76 2.12 -1.92
C ASP A 88 -16.53 1.32 -1.45
N ILE A 89 -15.46 2.04 -1.10
CA ILE A 89 -14.18 1.47 -0.67
C ILE A 89 -14.34 0.42 0.45
N ASN A 90 -15.29 0.63 1.37
CA ASN A 90 -15.54 -0.29 2.49
C ASN A 90 -16.29 -1.55 2.07
N LEU A 91 -16.93 -1.55 0.89
CA LEU A 91 -17.72 -2.68 0.40
C LEU A 91 -16.90 -3.66 -0.43
N ARG A 92 -15.76 -3.26 -0.98
CA ARG A 92 -14.96 -4.12 -1.87
C ARG A 92 -14.51 -5.41 -1.20
N TYR A 93 -14.04 -5.34 0.05
CA TYR A 93 -13.62 -6.54 0.79
C TYR A 93 -14.80 -7.46 1.14
N LYS A 94 -15.96 -6.91 1.52
CA LYS A 94 -17.18 -7.70 1.74
C LYS A 94 -17.70 -8.36 0.46
N SER A 95 -17.56 -7.68 -0.66
CA SER A 95 -17.93 -8.23 -1.97
C SER A 95 -16.98 -9.35 -2.39
N PHE A 96 -15.69 -9.24 -2.06
CA PHE A 96 -14.73 -10.31 -2.25
C PHE A 96 -15.03 -11.52 -1.35
N GLU A 97 -15.22 -11.31 -0.05
CA GLU A 97 -15.57 -12.35 0.93
C GLU A 97 -16.85 -13.10 0.53
N SER A 98 -17.84 -12.39 -0.02
CA SER A 98 -19.09 -13.00 -0.50
C SER A 98 -19.01 -13.57 -1.92
N HIS A 99 -17.81 -13.65 -2.51
CA HIS A 99 -17.55 -14.16 -3.86
C HIS A 99 -18.32 -13.46 -4.99
N LYS A 100 -18.73 -12.20 -4.78
CA LYS A 100 -19.33 -11.36 -5.83
C LYS A 100 -18.30 -10.83 -6.81
N ILE A 101 -17.06 -10.69 -6.32
CA ILE A 101 -15.87 -10.35 -7.10
C ILE A 101 -14.76 -11.32 -6.69
N ASN A 102 -13.77 -11.54 -7.55
CA ASN A 102 -12.60 -12.36 -7.26
C ASN A 102 -11.27 -11.69 -7.61
N ALA A 103 -11.32 -10.43 -8.01
CA ALA A 103 -10.17 -9.52 -8.11
C ALA A 103 -10.59 -8.13 -7.63
N LEU A 104 -9.70 -7.42 -6.96
CA LEU A 104 -10.00 -6.08 -6.42
C LEU A 104 -8.76 -5.18 -6.40
N ASP A 105 -9.00 -3.87 -6.35
CA ASP A 105 -7.97 -2.90 -5.98
C ASP A 105 -7.71 -2.95 -4.48
N VAL A 106 -6.49 -2.71 -4.07
CA VAL A 106 -6.07 -2.63 -2.67
C VAL A 106 -5.02 -1.54 -2.49
N PHE A 107 -4.87 -1.02 -1.29
CA PHE A 107 -3.62 -0.40 -0.89
C PHE A 107 -2.69 -1.46 -0.31
N THR A 108 -1.41 -1.39 -0.66
CA THR A 108 -0.42 -2.42 -0.28
C THR A 108 -0.28 -2.65 1.22
N THR A 109 -0.80 -1.77 2.05
CA THR A 109 -0.76 -1.85 3.53
C THR A 109 -2.12 -2.13 4.17
N ASP A 110 -3.16 -2.46 3.39
CA ASP A 110 -4.51 -2.71 3.91
C ASP A 110 -4.54 -3.94 4.84
N ALA A 111 -5.22 -3.80 5.98
CA ALA A 111 -5.37 -4.84 6.99
C ALA A 111 -6.08 -6.10 6.45
N GLN A 112 -7.03 -5.88 5.53
CA GLN A 112 -7.86 -6.93 4.93
C GLN A 112 -7.08 -7.88 4.02
N ILE A 113 -5.90 -7.49 3.55
CA ILE A 113 -4.99 -8.38 2.81
C ILE A 113 -4.66 -9.61 3.66
N LYS A 114 -4.36 -9.38 4.94
CA LYS A 114 -4.07 -10.46 5.89
C LYS A 114 -5.34 -11.19 6.34
N GLU A 115 -6.43 -10.45 6.57
CA GLU A 115 -7.71 -11.01 7.03
C GLU A 115 -8.31 -12.01 6.03
N LEU A 116 -8.27 -11.66 4.73
CA LEU A 116 -8.87 -12.44 3.65
C LEU A 116 -7.86 -13.31 2.89
N ASP A 117 -6.65 -13.43 3.42
CA ASP A 117 -5.56 -14.24 2.81
C ASP A 117 -5.32 -13.90 1.33
N LEU A 118 -5.27 -12.60 1.03
CA LEU A 118 -5.10 -12.11 -0.34
C LEU A 118 -3.65 -12.22 -0.80
N LYS A 119 -3.48 -12.46 -2.09
CA LYS A 119 -2.22 -12.28 -2.82
C LYS A 119 -2.22 -10.90 -3.47
N VAL A 120 -1.39 -10.00 -2.99
CA VAL A 120 -1.08 -8.74 -3.66
C VAL A 120 -0.16 -9.04 -4.84
N LEU A 121 -0.53 -8.57 -6.02
CA LEU A 121 0.19 -8.84 -7.26
C LEU A 121 1.27 -7.80 -7.50
N LYS A 122 2.36 -8.22 -8.14
CA LYS A 122 3.45 -7.33 -8.50
C LYS A 122 3.10 -6.50 -9.75
N ASP A 123 3.27 -5.21 -9.66
CA ASP A 123 3.24 -4.29 -10.79
C ASP A 123 4.54 -4.41 -11.60
N ASP A 124 4.59 -5.36 -12.53
CA ASP A 124 5.79 -5.72 -13.28
C ASP A 124 6.21 -4.70 -14.35
N LYS A 125 5.32 -3.77 -14.70
CA LYS A 125 5.64 -2.65 -15.61
C LYS A 125 5.88 -1.33 -14.89
N GLY A 126 5.71 -1.27 -13.55
CA GLY A 126 5.91 -0.06 -12.76
C GLY A 126 4.91 1.05 -13.11
N PHE A 127 3.65 0.70 -13.29
CA PHE A 127 2.60 1.65 -13.62
C PHE A 127 2.30 2.61 -12.47
N PHE A 128 2.19 2.09 -11.25
CA PHE A 128 1.97 2.92 -10.07
C PHE A 128 3.28 3.54 -9.59
N PRO A 129 3.27 4.85 -9.28
CA PRO A 129 4.43 5.50 -8.71
C PRO A 129 4.75 4.98 -7.31
N ASN A 130 5.98 5.20 -6.90
CA ASN A 130 6.43 4.88 -5.55
C ASN A 130 5.91 5.95 -4.56
N TYR A 131 5.17 5.52 -3.54
CA TYR A 131 4.63 6.34 -2.45
C TYR A 131 5.24 5.91 -1.09
N GLN A 132 6.56 5.85 -1.02
CA GLN A 132 7.24 5.52 0.24
C GLN A 132 6.90 6.53 1.33
N ALA A 133 6.54 6.01 2.49
CA ALA A 133 6.34 6.82 3.68
C ALA A 133 7.67 7.26 4.28
N GLY A 134 7.73 8.50 4.75
CA GLY A 134 8.93 9.03 5.38
C GLY A 134 8.62 10.08 6.43
N ILE A 135 9.61 10.36 7.26
CA ILE A 135 9.52 11.32 8.34
C ILE A 135 10.07 12.66 7.87
N VAL A 136 9.27 13.71 8.02
CA VAL A 136 9.66 15.08 7.68
C VAL A 136 9.57 15.96 8.93
N MET A 137 10.63 16.72 9.21
CA MET A 137 10.70 17.64 10.34
C MET A 137 11.04 19.05 9.92
N ARG A 138 10.51 20.06 10.63
CA ARG A 138 10.97 21.43 10.46
C ARG A 138 12.41 21.59 10.99
N LYS A 139 13.26 22.31 10.25
CA LYS A 139 14.66 22.54 10.65
C LYS A 139 14.80 23.15 12.04
N GLU A 140 13.90 24.05 12.42
CA GLU A 140 13.89 24.66 13.76
C GLU A 140 13.66 23.63 14.88
N ILE A 141 12.82 22.63 14.63
CA ILE A 141 12.57 21.54 15.58
C ILE A 141 13.79 20.64 15.72
N VAL A 142 14.44 20.31 14.60
CA VAL A 142 15.68 19.51 14.61
C VAL A 142 16.78 20.24 15.42
N LYS A 143 16.92 21.56 15.25
CA LYS A 143 17.88 22.36 16.03
C LYS A 143 17.54 22.42 17.51
N LYS A 144 16.24 22.52 17.85
CA LYS A 144 15.77 22.64 19.23
C LYS A 144 15.81 21.32 19.98
N TYR A 145 15.58 20.21 19.29
CA TYR A 145 15.46 18.86 19.87
C TYR A 145 16.31 17.84 19.08
N PRO A 146 17.65 17.94 19.09
CA PRO A 146 18.50 17.05 18.30
C PRO A 146 18.40 15.58 18.73
N GLU A 147 18.04 15.30 19.97
CA GLU A 147 17.82 13.93 20.45
C GLU A 147 16.58 13.29 19.84
N ALA A 148 15.52 14.07 19.54
CA ALA A 148 14.35 13.59 18.83
C ALA A 148 14.71 13.10 17.41
N LEU A 149 15.60 13.83 16.72
CA LEU A 149 16.12 13.41 15.41
C LEU A 149 16.76 12.02 15.49
N LYS A 150 17.69 11.82 16.45
CA LYS A 150 18.40 10.55 16.62
C LYS A 150 17.45 9.37 16.92
N ILE A 151 16.35 9.63 17.66
CA ILE A 151 15.34 8.60 17.93
C ILE A 151 14.56 8.27 16.65
N LEU A 152 14.14 9.28 15.90
CA LEU A 152 13.37 9.08 14.67
C LEU A 152 14.19 8.41 13.55
N GLU A 153 15.50 8.71 13.46
CA GLU A 153 16.42 8.04 12.53
C GLU A 153 16.49 6.53 12.74
N LYS A 154 16.26 6.04 13.97
CA LYS A 154 16.22 4.59 14.26
C LYS A 154 15.04 3.87 13.60
N LEU A 155 14.02 4.60 13.16
CA LEU A 155 12.87 4.05 12.45
C LEU A 155 13.11 3.86 10.95
N ASP A 156 14.26 4.35 10.43
CA ASP A 156 14.60 4.23 9.02
C ASP A 156 14.59 2.77 8.57
N SER A 157 13.84 2.48 7.51
CA SER A 157 13.72 1.15 6.90
C SER A 157 13.27 0.02 7.86
N LYS A 158 12.52 0.36 8.93
CA LYS A 158 12.04 -0.63 9.92
C LYS A 158 10.66 -1.22 9.60
N PHE A 159 9.97 -0.65 8.63
CA PHE A 159 8.62 -1.06 8.25
C PHE A 159 8.63 -1.59 6.82
N SER A 160 8.31 -2.87 6.62
CA SER A 160 7.93 -3.38 5.30
C SER A 160 6.41 -3.23 5.10
N ASP A 161 5.95 -3.47 3.87
CA ASP A 161 4.51 -3.49 3.57
C ASP A 161 3.79 -4.53 4.46
N GLU A 162 4.39 -5.72 4.64
CA GLU A 162 3.83 -6.80 5.48
C GLU A 162 3.80 -6.41 6.96
N VAL A 163 4.82 -5.69 7.45
CA VAL A 163 4.82 -5.16 8.81
C VAL A 163 3.66 -4.18 8.99
N MET A 164 3.45 -3.28 8.05
CA MET A 164 2.32 -2.34 8.12
C MET A 164 0.97 -3.04 8.01
N GLN A 165 0.83 -4.04 7.14
CA GLN A 165 -0.38 -4.89 7.09
C GLN A 165 -0.67 -5.53 8.44
N ASP A 166 0.36 -6.06 9.12
CA ASP A 166 0.18 -6.68 10.45
C ASP A 166 -0.22 -5.65 11.52
N LEU A 167 0.42 -4.49 11.54
CA LEU A 167 0.08 -3.43 12.49
C LEU A 167 -1.35 -2.92 12.26
N ASN A 168 -1.73 -2.68 11.01
CA ASN A 168 -3.08 -2.28 10.64
C ASN A 168 -4.10 -3.37 10.98
N TYR A 169 -3.80 -4.64 10.72
CA TYR A 169 -4.64 -5.78 11.08
C TYR A 169 -4.92 -5.83 12.58
N GLN A 170 -3.90 -5.62 13.42
CA GLN A 170 -4.07 -5.60 14.87
C GLN A 170 -5.01 -4.48 15.33
N VAL A 171 -4.95 -3.32 14.68
CA VAL A 171 -5.82 -2.17 15.01
C VAL A 171 -7.22 -2.33 14.40
N GLU A 172 -7.30 -2.60 13.11
CA GLU A 172 -8.57 -2.52 12.36
C GLU A 172 -9.41 -3.78 12.50
N VAL A 173 -8.79 -4.97 12.56
CA VAL A 173 -9.49 -6.26 12.64
C VAL A 173 -9.57 -6.72 14.09
N LEU A 174 -8.43 -6.81 14.79
CA LEU A 174 -8.40 -7.26 16.19
C LEU A 174 -8.82 -6.19 17.20
N LYS A 175 -9.11 -4.97 16.75
CA LYS A 175 -9.59 -3.84 17.58
C LYS A 175 -8.68 -3.47 18.75
N LYS A 176 -7.39 -3.74 18.64
CA LYS A 176 -6.40 -3.26 19.62
C LYS A 176 -6.23 -1.74 19.51
N SER A 177 -5.89 -1.10 20.63
CA SER A 177 -5.54 0.32 20.62
C SER A 177 -4.29 0.59 19.77
N PRO A 178 -4.29 1.58 18.86
CA PRO A 178 -3.11 1.96 18.08
C PRO A 178 -1.88 2.24 18.94
N GLN A 179 -2.08 2.85 20.13
CA GLN A 179 -1.01 3.15 21.08
C GLN A 179 -0.35 1.88 21.63
N ILE A 180 -1.14 0.84 21.93
CA ILE A 180 -0.62 -0.44 22.40
C ILE A 180 0.16 -1.12 21.29
N VAL A 181 -0.41 -1.19 20.07
CA VAL A 181 0.23 -1.82 18.92
C VAL A 181 1.57 -1.13 18.59
N ALA A 182 1.58 0.20 18.55
CA ALA A 182 2.80 0.97 18.31
C ALA A 182 3.85 0.74 19.40
N LYS A 183 3.45 0.73 20.68
CA LYS A 183 4.34 0.48 21.80
C LYS A 183 4.97 -0.92 21.72
N GLU A 184 4.15 -1.96 21.53
CA GLU A 184 4.62 -3.35 21.40
C GLU A 184 5.59 -3.51 20.22
N PHE A 185 5.34 -2.79 19.12
CA PHE A 185 6.23 -2.81 17.95
C PHE A 185 7.56 -2.11 18.23
N LEU A 186 7.55 -0.92 18.85
CA LEU A 186 8.79 -0.20 19.22
C LEU A 186 9.63 -0.98 20.23
N GLU A 187 9.01 -1.60 21.24
CA GLU A 187 9.70 -2.47 22.20
C GLU A 187 10.41 -3.65 21.50
N ARG A 188 9.79 -4.26 20.47
CA ARG A 188 10.43 -5.31 19.65
C ARG A 188 11.64 -4.79 18.87
N LEU A 189 11.66 -3.51 18.50
CA LEU A 189 12.80 -2.85 17.86
C LEU A 189 13.88 -2.41 18.85
N GLY A 190 13.66 -2.56 20.17
CA GLY A 190 14.56 -2.05 21.21
C GLY A 190 14.55 -0.52 21.36
N LEU A 191 13.39 0.10 21.10
CA LEU A 191 13.15 1.54 21.19
C LEU A 191 12.22 1.92 22.32
#